data_8cf31c612f252bc9d5bca95a30194a5b
#
_entry.id   8cf31c612f252bc9d5bca95a30194a5b
#
_cell.length_a   1.000
_cell.length_b   1.000
_cell.length_c   1.000
_cell.angle_alpha   90.00
_cell.angle_beta   90.00
_cell.angle_gamma   90.00
#
_symmetry.space_group_name_H-M   'P 1'
#
loop_
_entity.id
_entity.type
_entity.pdbx_description
1 polymer ?
#
loop_
_entity_poly.entity_id
_entity_poly.type
_entity_poly.pdbx_seq_one_letter_code
_entity_poly.pdbx_strand_id
1 'polypeptide(L)' 'MIDEELWPPIDEVLIRKLEEIYPDRCPSIDLPDREIWRYGGQVELVRMLRSVYNEQNNVE' A
#
# COMPACT_ATOMS: atom_id res chain seq x y z
N MET A 1 -9.20 -11.57 -6.33
CA MET A 1 -10.12 -10.93 -5.38
C MET A 1 -9.64 -11.17 -3.95
N ILE A 2 -9.70 -10.15 -3.11
CA ILE A 2 -9.23 -10.25 -1.74
C ILE A 2 -10.39 -10.58 -0.83
N ASP A 3 -10.21 -11.60 0.00
CA ASP A 3 -11.20 -11.97 0.99
C ASP A 3 -10.76 -11.39 2.32
N GLU A 4 -11.48 -10.38 2.80
CA GLU A 4 -11.12 -9.69 4.03
C GLU A 4 -11.08 -10.60 5.24
N GLU A 5 -11.88 -11.65 5.25
CA GLU A 5 -11.91 -12.57 6.38
C GLU A 5 -10.60 -13.31 6.55
N LEU A 6 -9.79 -13.37 5.50
CA LEU A 6 -8.51 -14.05 5.54
C LEU A 6 -7.37 -13.13 5.97
N TRP A 7 -7.64 -11.85 6.09
CA TRP A 7 -6.61 -10.89 6.49
C TRP A 7 -6.53 -10.75 8.00
N PRO A 8 -5.33 -10.76 8.57
CA PRO A 8 -5.18 -10.44 9.98
C PRO A 8 -5.51 -8.97 10.23
N PRO A 9 -5.79 -8.60 11.48
CA PRO A 9 -6.00 -7.18 11.78
C PRO A 9 -4.77 -6.37 11.39
N ILE A 10 -5.01 -5.26 10.73
CA ILE A 10 -3.93 -4.37 10.27
C ILE A 10 -3.83 -3.19 11.21
N ASP A 11 -2.61 -2.92 11.69
CA ASP A 11 -2.33 -1.84 12.62
C ASP A 11 -2.22 -0.53 11.86
N GLU A 12 -2.86 0.52 12.37
CA GLU A 12 -2.79 1.85 11.78
C GLU A 12 -1.36 2.37 11.73
N VAL A 13 -0.58 2.11 12.76
CA VAL A 13 0.81 2.55 12.81
C VAL A 13 1.63 1.89 11.69
N LEU A 14 1.36 0.63 11.43
CA LEU A 14 2.03 -0.09 10.35
C LEU A 14 1.69 0.53 9.00
N ILE A 15 0.41 0.82 8.77
CA ILE A 15 -0.04 1.41 7.50
C ILE A 15 0.61 2.78 7.31
N ARG A 16 0.63 3.60 8.34
CA ARG A 16 1.25 4.92 8.26
C ARG A 16 2.73 4.83 7.94
N LYS A 17 3.41 3.85 8.53
CA LYS A 17 4.83 3.65 8.28
C LYS A 17 5.08 3.23 6.83
N LEU A 18 4.25 2.34 6.32
CA LEU A 18 4.38 1.91 4.94
C LEU A 18 4.10 3.04 3.96
N GLU A 19 3.11 3.88 4.26
CA GLU A 19 2.80 5.03 3.43
C GLU A 19 3.90 6.07 3.47
N GLU A 20 4.65 6.13 4.55
CA GLU A 20 5.79 7.01 4.67
C GLU A 20 6.97 6.51 3.84
N ILE A 21 7.19 5.19 3.85
CA ILE A 21 8.28 4.58 3.10
C ILE A 21 7.98 4.57 1.60
N TYR A 22 6.74 4.28 1.23
CA TYR A 22 6.30 4.17 -0.16
C TYR A 22 5.16 5.13 -0.43
N PRO A 23 5.44 6.44 -0.46
CA PRO A 23 4.38 7.41 -0.73
C PRO A 23 3.81 7.24 -2.13
N ASP A 24 2.51 7.51 -2.26
CA ASP A 24 1.80 7.39 -3.53
C ASP A 24 2.09 8.61 -4.39
N ARG A 25 3.21 8.55 -5.10
CA ARG A 25 3.62 9.64 -5.98
C ARG A 25 4.42 9.05 -7.13
N CYS A 26 4.62 9.85 -8.16
CA CYS A 26 5.39 9.41 -9.31
C CYS A 26 6.85 9.25 -8.95
N PRO A 27 7.48 8.13 -9.35
CA PRO A 27 8.91 7.98 -9.16
C PRO A 27 9.69 8.94 -10.06
N SER A 28 10.96 9.11 -9.75
CA SER A 28 11.83 9.96 -10.54
C SER A 28 11.95 9.43 -11.97
N ILE A 29 11.95 10.34 -12.94
CA ILE A 29 12.11 9.95 -14.35
C ILE A 29 13.51 9.40 -14.63
N ASP A 30 14.44 9.63 -13.72
CA ASP A 30 15.81 9.13 -13.88
C ASP A 30 15.95 7.66 -13.50
N LEU A 31 14.90 7.06 -12.94
CA LEU A 31 14.94 5.66 -12.56
C LEU A 31 14.79 4.75 -13.77
N PRO A 32 15.52 3.61 -13.79
CA PRO A 32 15.30 2.61 -14.81
C PRO A 32 13.89 2.06 -14.77
N ASP A 33 13.38 1.61 -15.92
CA ASP A 33 12.03 1.08 -16.00
C ASP A 33 11.76 0.00 -14.95
N ARG A 34 12.74 -0.86 -14.72
CA ARG A 34 12.61 -1.93 -13.74
C ARG A 34 12.27 -1.40 -12.35
N GLU A 35 12.91 -0.31 -11.95
CA GLU A 35 12.67 0.26 -10.63
C GLU A 35 11.35 1.00 -10.56
N ILE A 36 10.95 1.60 -11.66
CA ILE A 36 9.62 2.23 -11.74
C ILE A 36 8.53 1.19 -11.54
N TRP A 37 8.67 0.05 -12.22
CA TRP A 37 7.71 -1.04 -12.08
C TRP A 37 7.68 -1.59 -10.66
N ARG A 38 8.86 -1.74 -10.06
CA ARG A 38 8.95 -2.23 -8.69
C ARG A 38 8.29 -1.26 -7.72
N TYR A 39 8.56 0.02 -7.87
CA TYR A 39 7.98 1.04 -7.01
C TYR A 39 6.45 1.05 -7.15
N GLY A 40 5.96 0.97 -8.38
CA GLY A 40 4.53 0.91 -8.63
C GLY A 40 3.86 -0.26 -7.95
N GLY A 41 4.51 -1.44 -7.99
CA GLY A 41 3.99 -2.61 -7.31
C GLY A 41 3.95 -2.44 -5.81
N GLN A 42 4.97 -1.81 -5.24
CA GLN A 42 5.02 -1.55 -3.81
C GLN A 42 3.92 -0.58 -3.38
N VAL A 43 3.71 0.47 -4.14
CA VAL A 43 2.65 1.44 -3.85
C VAL A 43 1.29 0.79 -3.95
N GLU A 44 1.09 -0.06 -4.96
CA GLU A 44 -0.18 -0.78 -5.11
C GLU A 44 -0.47 -1.69 -3.93
N LEU A 45 0.57 -2.37 -3.44
CA LEU A 45 0.42 -3.23 -2.27
C LEU A 45 0.01 -2.42 -1.05
N VAL A 46 0.65 -1.27 -0.84
CA VAL A 46 0.33 -0.41 0.30
C VAL A 46 -1.10 0.11 0.19
N ARG A 47 -1.53 0.48 -1.01
CA ARG A 47 -2.92 0.90 -1.23
C ARG A 47 -3.91 -0.20 -0.89
N MET A 48 -3.59 -1.43 -1.29
CA MET A 48 -4.43 -2.57 -1.00
C MET A 48 -4.55 -2.78 0.50
N LEU A 49 -3.43 -2.70 1.20
CA LEU A 49 -3.42 -2.85 2.66
C LEU A 49 -4.22 -1.74 3.33
N ARG A 50 -4.11 -0.52 2.82
CA ARG A 50 -4.89 0.60 3.34
C ARG A 50 -6.38 0.35 3.16
N SER A 51 -6.75 -0.17 2.01
CA SER A 51 -8.14 -0.48 1.72
C SER A 51 -8.67 -1.53 2.69
N VAL A 52 -7.89 -2.59 2.91
CA VAL A 52 -8.27 -3.64 3.86
C VAL A 52 -8.40 -3.07 5.27
N TYR A 53 -7.45 -2.22 5.67
CA TYR A 53 -7.51 -1.59 6.98
C TYR A 53 -8.79 -0.78 7.15
N ASN A 54 -9.13 0.02 6.13
CA ASN A 54 -10.33 0.85 6.19
C ASN A 54 -11.58 0.00 6.34
N GLU A 55 -11.65 -1.11 5.65
CA GLU A 55 -12.80 -2.00 5.74
C GLU A 55 -12.86 -2.70 7.08
N GLN A 56 -11.72 -3.11 7.62
CA GLN A 56 -11.67 -3.76 8.93
C GLN A 56 -12.15 -2.82 10.02
N ASN A 57 -11.91 -1.53 9.86
CA ASN A 57 -12.26 -0.53 10.87
C ASN A 57 -13.48 0.30 10.49
N ASN A 58 -14.13 -0.07 9.39
CA ASN A 58 -15.33 0.62 8.93
C ASN A 58 -15.09 2.11 8.68
N VAL A 59 -13.92 2.42 8.17
CA VAL A 59 -13.51 3.80 7.88
C VAL A 59 -13.68 4.05 6.39
N GLU A 60 -14.24 5.18 6.03
CA GLU A 60 -14.43 5.56 4.64
C GLU A 60 -13.50 6.67 4.20
#